data_d158c3ac1bebe17be2d23404bba40c21
#
_entry.id   d158c3ac1bebe17be2d23404bba40c21
#
_cell.length_a   1.000
_cell.length_b   1.000
_cell.length_c   1.000
_cell.angle_alpha   90.00
_cell.angle_beta   90.00
_cell.angle_gamma   90.00
#
_symmetry.space_group_name_H-M   'P 1'
#
loop_
_entity.id
_entity.type
_entity.pdbx_description
1 polymer ?
#
loop_
_entity_poly.entity_id
_entity_poly.type
_entity_poly.pdbx_seq_one_letter_code
_entity_poly.pdbx_strand_id
1 'polypeptide(L)'
;MKKFLFLLIFIFSLSFSEEISQNNDLDFLDENYLVEEVQKDNFETLSIIQGKKIEAVDPAQIKDNYSKRVLPLIYQTLFSFDDEGKTVPNLVEKYRWLNGRELYLQLKNGVYFHNNEELKAVDVKNSLEYIKENGTLREIFTEMSDIKILNDAELVIKFEEEDNTFLEILTSRITAIVKREDEKIYGTGKYLIKSFDNNSLVLEKFKKYEENDVYPENIVFSWEIQDSQRFISLFNEEAQIICDVDKRALEYGKKYGILTEENIIKEDRDLKTLALTFGNQRNYTREMKKAIESIIPREATSFFPKEVCESSFSKIDVSIDEKKSTELIEKSNLRKHIKLTILNTEKHSREAEEIKKVMKSYGIEVEILPHNVESYNQKIEEGDYEIALFTIPLAKGGILFNIAKIFMSDLENIEIYNSLSPFLKKLKEECERENREIIEDKILQLIYSEMPYIPISHFRDYTVVSPDLREIFYEWEKK
;
A
#
# COMPACT_ATOMS: atom_id res chain seq x y z
N MET A 1 20.56 -4.34 -19.39
CA MET A 1 21.12 -3.78 -18.16
C MET A 1 20.31 -2.62 -17.57
N LYS A 2 19.77 -1.63 -18.33
CA LYS A 2 18.80 -0.61 -17.85
C LYS A 2 17.49 -1.16 -17.27
N LYS A 3 17.20 -2.45 -17.45
CA LYS A 3 15.87 -3.05 -17.25
C LYS A 3 15.73 -3.90 -15.97
N PHE A 4 16.85 -4.24 -15.34
CA PHE A 4 16.85 -4.95 -14.06
C PHE A 4 16.69 -4.00 -12.87
N LEU A 5 17.16 -2.75 -13.02
CA LEU A 5 16.78 -1.64 -12.14
C LEU A 5 15.25 -1.62 -11.95
N PHE A 6 14.49 -2.00 -13.00
CA PHE A 6 13.04 -2.11 -12.94
C PHE A 6 12.51 -3.22 -12.03
N LEU A 7 13.21 -4.34 -11.78
CA LEU A 7 12.64 -5.40 -10.94
C LEU A 7 12.86 -5.13 -9.45
N LEU A 8 14.06 -4.73 -9.09
CA LEU A 8 14.30 -4.24 -7.72
C LEU A 8 13.72 -2.84 -7.54
N ILE A 9 13.75 -1.96 -8.57
CA ILE A 9 12.93 -0.77 -8.59
C ILE A 9 11.44 -1.16 -8.55
N PHE A 10 10.97 -2.24 -9.06
CA PHE A 10 9.56 -2.62 -8.96
C PHE A 10 9.19 -3.26 -7.61
N ILE A 11 10.10 -3.97 -7.00
CA ILE A 11 10.00 -4.31 -5.58
C ILE A 11 10.22 -3.03 -4.75
N PHE A 12 11.09 -2.11 -5.26
CA PHE A 12 11.48 -0.87 -4.63
C PHE A 12 11.00 0.40 -5.35
N SER A 13 10.63 0.38 -6.68
CA SER A 13 10.39 1.53 -7.53
C SER A 13 9.06 2.20 -7.37
N LEU A 14 8.51 1.96 -6.37
CA LEU A 14 7.61 2.89 -5.81
C LEU A 14 8.35 3.95 -4.95
N SER A 15 9.67 4.17 -5.02
CA SER A 15 10.42 5.01 -4.10
C SER A 15 11.36 6.06 -4.70
N PHE A 16 11.30 6.37 -5.98
CA PHE A 16 12.17 7.40 -6.53
C PHE A 16 11.41 8.45 -7.33
N SER A 17 11.16 9.57 -6.74
CA SER A 17 11.29 10.91 -7.32
C SER A 17 11.58 11.89 -6.20
N GLU A 18 12.58 12.74 -6.46
CA GLU A 18 13.02 13.90 -5.70
C GLU A 18 13.93 13.64 -4.49
N GLU A 19 15.22 13.61 -4.76
CA GLU A 19 16.22 14.51 -4.18
C GLU A 19 17.56 14.28 -4.91
N ILE A 20 17.72 14.92 -6.08
CA ILE A 20 19.04 15.26 -6.61
C ILE A 20 19.03 16.76 -6.87
N SER A 21 19.34 17.54 -5.86
CA SER A 21 19.94 18.84 -6.06
C SER A 21 21.02 19.06 -5.01
N GLN A 22 22.23 19.21 -5.55
CA GLN A 22 23.40 19.83 -4.91
C GLN A 22 24.14 19.00 -3.84
N ASN A 23 25.14 18.25 -4.32
CA ASN A 23 26.50 18.44 -3.81
C ASN A 23 27.49 17.92 -4.87
N ASN A 24 28.03 18.84 -5.65
CA ASN A 24 29.30 18.69 -6.36
C ASN A 24 30.39 18.77 -5.31
N ASP A 25 31.03 17.65 -5.03
CA ASP A 25 32.41 17.54 -4.54
C ASP A 25 32.80 16.06 -4.49
N LEU A 26 33.19 15.52 -5.66
CA LEU A 26 33.95 14.28 -5.76
C LEU A 26 34.90 14.37 -6.97
N ASP A 27 35.91 15.26 -6.86
CA ASP A 27 37.18 15.07 -7.53
C ASP A 27 38.06 14.20 -6.64
N PHE A 28 38.57 13.15 -7.21
CA PHE A 28 39.62 12.19 -6.83
C PHE A 28 39.12 10.73 -6.82
N LEU A 29 39.02 10.16 -8.00
CA LEU A 29 39.34 8.73 -8.16
C LEU A 29 40.11 8.52 -9.44
N ASP A 30 41.35 8.08 -9.24
CA ASP A 30 42.40 7.75 -10.20
C ASP A 30 41.89 6.71 -11.25
N GLU A 31 42.07 7.04 -12.51
CA GLU A 31 41.81 6.16 -13.67
C GLU A 31 42.84 5.06 -13.74
N ASN A 32 42.78 4.02 -12.93
CA ASN A 32 43.51 2.76 -13.17
C ASN A 32 43.09 1.65 -12.20
N TYR A 33 41.81 1.34 -12.11
CA TYR A 33 41.41 -0.01 -11.67
C TYR A 33 40.96 -0.82 -12.90
N LEU A 34 41.80 -1.81 -13.21
CA LEU A 34 41.42 -2.92 -14.10
C LEU A 34 40.08 -3.45 -13.66
N VAL A 35 39.09 -3.32 -14.52
CA VAL A 35 37.82 -4.00 -14.36
C VAL A 35 38.12 -5.50 -14.48
N GLU A 36 38.42 -6.16 -13.37
CA GLU A 36 38.21 -7.59 -13.27
C GLU A 36 36.76 -7.81 -13.64
N GLU A 37 36.50 -8.62 -14.66
CA GLU A 37 35.16 -9.14 -14.95
C GLU A 37 34.69 -9.81 -13.65
N VAL A 38 33.89 -9.10 -12.87
CA VAL A 38 33.16 -9.66 -11.73
C VAL A 38 32.38 -10.82 -12.31
N GLN A 39 32.78 -12.04 -11.99
CA GLN A 39 31.98 -13.23 -12.28
C GLN A 39 30.60 -12.91 -11.73
N LYS A 40 29.61 -12.76 -12.62
CA LYS A 40 28.21 -12.64 -12.26
C LYS A 40 27.84 -13.92 -11.52
N ASP A 41 27.95 -13.90 -10.19
CA ASP A 41 27.33 -14.92 -9.37
C ASP A 41 25.84 -14.86 -9.69
N ASN A 42 25.41 -15.81 -10.50
CA ASN A 42 24.03 -15.94 -10.91
C ASN A 42 23.24 -16.40 -9.66
N PHE A 43 22.67 -15.45 -8.93
CA PHE A 43 21.64 -15.79 -7.96
C PHE A 43 20.47 -16.42 -8.71
N GLU A 44 20.41 -17.72 -8.70
CA GLU A 44 19.30 -18.45 -9.32
C GLU A 44 17.98 -18.14 -8.61
N THR A 45 18.07 -17.89 -7.30
CA THR A 45 16.91 -17.63 -6.44
C THR A 45 17.14 -16.44 -5.52
N LEU A 46 16.19 -15.50 -5.52
CA LEU A 46 16.13 -14.36 -4.60
C LEU A 46 15.13 -14.66 -3.48
N SER A 47 15.59 -14.73 -2.24
CA SER A 47 14.77 -14.95 -1.05
C SER A 47 14.44 -13.63 -0.36
N ILE A 48 13.14 -13.38 -0.17
CA ILE A 48 12.58 -12.16 0.43
C ILE A 48 11.71 -12.56 1.62
N ILE A 49 11.96 -11.98 2.79
CA ILE A 49 11.11 -12.16 3.97
C ILE A 49 10.38 -10.87 4.29
N GLN A 50 9.05 -10.93 4.34
CA GLN A 50 8.21 -9.80 4.71
C GLN A 50 7.52 -9.98 6.07
N GLY A 51 6.95 -8.91 6.62
CA GLY A 51 6.41 -8.88 7.99
C GLY A 51 5.11 -9.63 8.19
N LYS A 52 4.36 -9.94 7.12
CA LYS A 52 3.08 -10.68 7.20
C LYS A 52 2.90 -11.60 6.01
N LYS A 53 2.04 -12.59 6.20
CA LYS A 53 1.63 -13.55 5.18
C LYS A 53 1.03 -12.87 3.96
N ILE A 54 1.27 -13.42 2.78
CA ILE A 54 0.50 -13.15 1.57
C ILE A 54 -0.80 -13.95 1.69
N GLU A 55 -1.92 -13.24 1.85
CA GLU A 55 -3.23 -13.89 2.05
C GLU A 55 -3.87 -14.28 0.71
N ALA A 56 -3.64 -13.49 -0.34
CA ALA A 56 -4.20 -13.73 -1.66
C ALA A 56 -3.24 -13.27 -2.75
N VAL A 57 -3.38 -13.87 -3.92
CA VAL A 57 -2.67 -13.46 -5.15
C VAL A 57 -3.62 -12.99 -6.25
N ASP A 58 -4.94 -13.13 -6.10
CA ASP A 58 -5.94 -12.54 -7.00
C ASP A 58 -6.04 -11.03 -6.76
N PRO A 59 -5.67 -10.16 -7.74
CA PRO A 59 -5.72 -8.72 -7.59
C PRO A 59 -7.07 -8.19 -7.10
N ALA A 60 -8.18 -8.77 -7.56
CA ALA A 60 -9.52 -8.34 -7.20
C ALA A 60 -9.89 -8.61 -5.73
N GLN A 61 -9.18 -9.53 -5.06
CA GLN A 61 -9.45 -9.98 -3.69
C GLN A 61 -8.47 -9.42 -2.66
N ILE A 62 -7.50 -8.62 -3.10
CA ILE A 62 -6.46 -8.07 -2.21
C ILE A 62 -7.03 -7.03 -1.26
N LYS A 63 -6.77 -7.22 0.05
CA LYS A 63 -7.17 -6.29 1.11
C LYS A 63 -5.97 -5.65 1.83
N ASP A 64 -4.76 -6.15 1.64
CA ASP A 64 -3.57 -5.76 2.39
C ASP A 64 -2.39 -5.39 1.48
N ASN A 65 -1.37 -4.72 2.05
CA ASN A 65 -0.19 -4.28 1.28
C ASN A 65 0.85 -5.38 1.08
N TYR A 66 0.85 -6.43 1.92
CA TYR A 66 1.80 -7.53 1.82
C TYR A 66 1.50 -8.41 0.60
N SER A 67 0.22 -8.77 0.43
CA SER A 67 -0.28 -9.42 -0.78
C SER A 67 -0.15 -8.51 -2.02
N LYS A 68 -0.39 -7.21 -1.86
CA LYS A 68 -0.29 -6.22 -2.94
C LYS A 68 1.13 -6.05 -3.48
N ARG A 69 2.16 -6.29 -2.65
CA ARG A 69 3.58 -6.16 -3.02
C ARG A 69 3.97 -7.06 -4.18
N VAL A 70 3.46 -8.28 -4.24
CA VAL A 70 3.84 -9.26 -5.27
C VAL A 70 3.10 -9.08 -6.59
N LEU A 71 1.96 -8.36 -6.59
CA LEU A 71 1.13 -8.20 -7.78
C LEU A 71 1.89 -7.67 -9.01
N PRO A 72 2.75 -6.64 -8.90
CA PRO A 72 3.46 -6.09 -10.04
C PRO A 72 4.46 -7.06 -10.69
N LEU A 73 4.87 -8.09 -9.98
CA LEU A 73 5.74 -9.14 -10.54
C LEU A 73 4.95 -10.09 -11.42
N ILE A 74 3.66 -10.30 -11.08
CA ILE A 74 2.80 -11.32 -11.68
C ILE A 74 1.86 -10.70 -12.73
N TYR A 75 1.40 -9.46 -12.48
CA TYR A 75 0.33 -8.84 -13.26
C TYR A 75 0.70 -7.44 -13.73
N GLN A 76 0.09 -7.01 -14.83
CA GLN A 76 0.17 -5.64 -15.32
C GLN A 76 -1.20 -4.98 -15.32
N THR A 77 -1.19 -3.66 -15.20
CA THR A 77 -2.36 -2.77 -15.26
C THR A 77 -2.46 -2.11 -16.64
N LEU A 78 -3.61 -1.56 -16.98
CA LEU A 78 -3.78 -0.81 -18.23
C LEU A 78 -2.91 0.46 -18.27
N PHE A 79 -2.79 1.12 -17.12
CA PHE A 79 -1.98 2.32 -16.93
C PHE A 79 -1.04 2.13 -15.74
N SER A 80 -0.01 2.96 -15.66
CA SER A 80 0.94 3.04 -14.53
C SER A 80 1.24 4.49 -14.22
N PHE A 81 1.97 4.75 -13.13
CA PHE A 81 2.56 6.07 -12.88
C PHE A 81 4.01 6.06 -13.39
N ASP A 82 4.43 7.18 -13.98
CA ASP A 82 5.85 7.46 -14.23
C ASP A 82 6.54 7.97 -12.95
N ASP A 83 7.82 8.33 -13.07
CA ASP A 83 8.63 8.80 -11.93
C ASP A 83 8.13 10.14 -11.36
N GLU A 84 7.45 10.94 -12.18
CA GLU A 84 6.83 12.22 -11.79
C GLU A 84 5.43 12.02 -11.16
N GLY A 85 4.94 10.78 -11.08
CA GLY A 85 3.61 10.45 -10.56
C GLY A 85 2.48 10.69 -11.54
N LYS A 86 2.80 10.91 -12.84
CA LYS A 86 1.81 11.10 -13.89
C LYS A 86 1.34 9.76 -14.44
N THR A 87 0.06 9.65 -14.70
CA THR A 87 -0.53 8.47 -15.34
C THR A 87 -0.05 8.31 -16.78
N VAL A 88 0.54 7.16 -17.08
CA VAL A 88 1.05 6.78 -18.41
C VAL A 88 0.51 5.42 -18.84
N PRO A 89 0.38 5.16 -20.16
CA PRO A 89 -0.04 3.85 -20.67
C PRO A 89 0.95 2.73 -20.29
N ASN A 90 0.41 1.56 -19.91
CA ASN A 90 1.20 0.35 -19.64
C ASN A 90 0.82 -0.79 -20.61
N LEU A 91 -0.33 -1.46 -20.43
CA LEU A 91 -0.84 -2.44 -21.42
C LEU A 91 -1.52 -1.76 -22.62
N VAL A 92 -1.80 -0.48 -22.52
CA VAL A 92 -2.42 0.33 -23.56
C VAL A 92 -1.34 0.93 -24.47
N GLU A 93 -1.54 0.85 -25.79
CA GLU A 93 -0.71 1.52 -26.81
C GLU A 93 -1.18 2.96 -27.02
N LYS A 94 -2.54 3.15 -27.16
CA LYS A 94 -3.18 4.45 -27.36
C LYS A 94 -4.49 4.54 -26.61
N TYR A 95 -4.78 5.72 -26.13
CA TYR A 95 -6.09 6.01 -25.54
C TYR A 95 -6.56 7.41 -25.87
N ARG A 96 -7.86 7.63 -25.80
CA ARG A 96 -8.48 8.94 -25.90
C ARG A 96 -9.87 8.96 -25.32
N TRP A 97 -10.24 10.02 -24.67
CA TRP A 97 -11.62 10.31 -24.36
C TRP A 97 -12.36 10.72 -25.63
N LEU A 98 -13.42 10.00 -26.01
CA LEU A 98 -14.30 10.36 -27.13
C LEU A 98 -15.24 11.50 -26.74
N ASN A 99 -15.68 11.47 -25.49
CA ASN A 99 -16.40 12.49 -24.74
C ASN A 99 -16.13 12.21 -23.24
N GLY A 100 -16.67 12.99 -22.31
CA GLY A 100 -16.47 12.78 -20.88
C GLY A 100 -16.95 11.45 -20.31
N ARG A 101 -17.70 10.66 -21.11
CA ARG A 101 -18.33 9.39 -20.71
C ARG A 101 -17.89 8.18 -21.52
N GLU A 102 -16.97 8.32 -22.45
CA GLU A 102 -16.49 7.23 -23.30
C GLU A 102 -14.97 7.28 -23.45
N LEU A 103 -14.29 6.27 -22.93
CA LEU A 103 -12.84 6.10 -23.01
C LEU A 103 -12.50 5.02 -24.03
N TYR A 104 -11.90 5.41 -25.16
CA TYR A 104 -11.35 4.48 -26.15
C TYR A 104 -9.95 4.04 -25.73
N LEU A 105 -9.69 2.72 -25.85
CA LEU A 105 -8.40 2.08 -25.59
C LEU A 105 -8.00 1.20 -26.77
N GLN A 106 -6.72 1.27 -27.15
CA GLN A 106 -6.05 0.34 -28.04
C GLN A 106 -4.94 -0.37 -27.26
N LEU A 107 -4.99 -1.68 -27.17
CA LEU A 107 -4.01 -2.51 -26.46
C LEU A 107 -2.70 -2.65 -27.23
N LYS A 108 -1.61 -2.86 -26.52
CA LYS A 108 -0.32 -3.28 -27.11
C LYS A 108 -0.44 -4.68 -27.70
N ASN A 109 0.20 -4.92 -28.85
CA ASN A 109 0.32 -6.25 -29.43
C ASN A 109 1.49 -7.03 -28.79
N GLY A 110 1.46 -8.36 -28.88
CA GLY A 110 2.57 -9.20 -28.42
C GLY A 110 2.66 -9.35 -26.90
N VAL A 111 1.65 -8.96 -26.15
CA VAL A 111 1.55 -9.21 -24.71
C VAL A 111 0.92 -10.57 -24.47
N TYR A 112 1.56 -11.42 -23.67
CA TYR A 112 1.09 -12.77 -23.40
C TYR A 112 0.80 -12.99 -21.92
N PHE A 113 -0.27 -13.71 -21.63
CA PHE A 113 -0.53 -14.28 -20.31
C PHE A 113 0.42 -15.45 -20.02
N HIS A 114 0.56 -15.80 -18.75
CA HIS A 114 1.39 -16.92 -18.29
C HIS A 114 0.97 -18.30 -18.85
N ASN A 115 -0.27 -18.44 -19.33
CA ASN A 115 -0.74 -19.61 -20.07
C ASN A 115 -0.33 -19.60 -21.57
N ASN A 116 0.47 -18.62 -22.00
CA ASN A 116 0.93 -18.37 -23.36
C ASN A 116 -0.13 -17.88 -24.37
N GLU A 117 -1.32 -17.49 -23.94
CA GLU A 117 -2.32 -16.84 -24.77
C GLU A 117 -2.08 -15.33 -24.85
N GLU A 118 -2.33 -14.74 -26.02
CA GLU A 118 -2.16 -13.30 -26.22
C GLU A 118 -3.31 -12.51 -25.56
N LEU A 119 -2.97 -11.35 -24.99
CA LEU A 119 -3.92 -10.42 -24.40
C LEU A 119 -4.86 -9.85 -25.46
N LYS A 120 -6.15 -9.90 -25.19
CA LYS A 120 -7.20 -9.37 -26.05
C LYS A 120 -8.13 -8.41 -25.29
N ALA A 121 -8.88 -7.59 -26.03
CA ALA A 121 -9.89 -6.68 -25.47
C ALA A 121 -10.94 -7.38 -24.61
N VAL A 122 -11.27 -8.65 -24.92
CA VAL A 122 -12.20 -9.46 -24.12
C VAL A 122 -11.64 -9.77 -22.73
N ASP A 123 -10.32 -9.95 -22.59
CA ASP A 123 -9.68 -10.22 -21.30
C ASP A 123 -9.72 -8.98 -20.40
N VAL A 124 -9.57 -7.80 -21.00
CA VAL A 124 -9.74 -6.51 -20.29
C VAL A 124 -11.18 -6.35 -19.81
N LYS A 125 -12.16 -6.60 -20.69
CA LYS A 125 -13.57 -6.55 -20.33
C LYS A 125 -13.87 -7.50 -19.16
N ASN A 126 -13.50 -8.76 -19.28
CA ASN A 126 -13.74 -9.76 -18.24
C ASN A 126 -13.09 -9.40 -16.91
N SER A 127 -11.87 -8.85 -16.93
CA SER A 127 -11.16 -8.44 -15.71
C SER A 127 -11.87 -7.28 -15.01
N LEU A 128 -12.23 -6.22 -15.73
CA LEU A 128 -12.87 -5.04 -15.14
C LEU A 128 -14.32 -5.33 -14.69
N GLU A 129 -15.08 -6.12 -15.44
CA GLU A 129 -16.41 -6.57 -15.05
C GLU A 129 -16.35 -7.47 -13.80
N TYR A 130 -15.38 -8.39 -13.74
CA TYR A 130 -15.18 -9.21 -12.54
C TYR A 130 -14.88 -8.36 -11.30
N ILE A 131 -14.03 -7.34 -11.41
CA ILE A 131 -13.71 -6.43 -10.31
C ILE A 131 -14.96 -5.66 -9.88
N LYS A 132 -15.75 -5.16 -10.83
CA LYS A 132 -17.00 -4.45 -10.57
C LYS A 132 -18.02 -5.32 -9.81
N GLU A 133 -18.08 -6.62 -10.10
CA GLU A 133 -19.03 -7.53 -9.48
C GLU A 133 -18.53 -8.14 -8.18
N ASN A 134 -17.25 -8.52 -8.12
CA ASN A 134 -16.69 -9.37 -7.07
C ASN A 134 -15.48 -8.76 -6.35
N GLY A 135 -14.96 -7.62 -6.81
CA GLY A 135 -13.76 -7.01 -6.23
C GLY A 135 -13.98 -6.43 -4.85
N THR A 136 -12.91 -6.38 -4.05
CA THR A 136 -12.92 -5.77 -2.71
C THR A 136 -13.20 -4.26 -2.72
N LEU A 137 -12.95 -3.58 -3.84
CA LEU A 137 -13.23 -2.16 -4.05
C LEU A 137 -14.18 -1.93 -5.25
N ARG A 138 -15.18 -2.81 -5.43
CA ARG A 138 -16.15 -2.75 -6.52
C ARG A 138 -16.88 -1.40 -6.63
N GLU A 139 -17.03 -0.70 -5.52
CA GLU A 139 -17.76 0.57 -5.45
C GLU A 139 -17.09 1.69 -6.25
N ILE A 140 -15.77 1.61 -6.49
CA ILE A 140 -15.08 2.59 -7.36
C ILE A 140 -15.39 2.42 -8.84
N PHE A 141 -16.05 1.31 -9.23
CA PHE A 141 -16.47 0.99 -10.59
C PHE A 141 -17.97 1.24 -10.85
N THR A 142 -18.69 1.86 -9.92
CA THR A 142 -20.15 2.07 -10.05
C THR A 142 -20.52 2.84 -11.30
N GLU A 143 -19.73 3.86 -11.68
CA GLU A 143 -20.01 4.70 -12.85
C GLU A 143 -19.70 4.00 -14.19
N MET A 144 -18.92 2.92 -14.18
CA MET A 144 -18.66 2.14 -15.39
C MET A 144 -19.92 1.37 -15.81
N SER A 145 -20.55 1.76 -16.92
CA SER A 145 -21.84 1.16 -17.34
C SER A 145 -21.66 -0.01 -18.29
N ASP A 146 -20.77 0.08 -19.27
CA ASP A 146 -20.58 -0.94 -20.31
C ASP A 146 -19.14 -0.93 -20.84
N ILE A 147 -18.69 -2.08 -21.35
CA ILE A 147 -17.44 -2.20 -22.10
C ILE A 147 -17.74 -2.80 -23.47
N LYS A 148 -17.63 -1.96 -24.50
CA LYS A 148 -17.84 -2.34 -25.90
C LYS A 148 -16.54 -2.78 -26.55
N ILE A 149 -16.43 -4.03 -26.96
CA ILE A 149 -15.31 -4.54 -27.76
C ILE A 149 -15.51 -4.14 -29.22
N LEU A 150 -14.50 -3.52 -29.83
CA LEU A 150 -14.51 -3.15 -31.25
C LEU A 150 -13.83 -4.21 -32.10
N ASN A 151 -12.71 -4.77 -31.61
CA ASN A 151 -11.97 -5.91 -32.18
C ASN A 151 -11.05 -6.51 -31.09
N ASP A 152 -10.17 -7.45 -31.47
CA ASP A 152 -9.30 -8.14 -30.51
C ASP A 152 -8.37 -7.20 -29.72
N ALA A 153 -8.01 -6.02 -30.24
CA ALA A 153 -7.09 -5.08 -29.61
C ALA A 153 -7.75 -3.75 -29.17
N GLU A 154 -9.01 -3.53 -29.51
CA GLU A 154 -9.65 -2.21 -29.28
C GLU A 154 -10.97 -2.35 -28.55
N LEU A 155 -11.20 -1.44 -27.58
CA LEU A 155 -12.42 -1.38 -26.79
C LEU A 155 -12.78 0.06 -26.42
N VAL A 156 -14.03 0.25 -26.01
CA VAL A 156 -14.54 1.50 -25.42
C VAL A 156 -15.18 1.20 -24.08
N ILE A 157 -14.72 1.86 -23.03
CA ILE A 157 -15.33 1.84 -21.71
C ILE A 157 -16.32 3.00 -21.63
N LYS A 158 -17.56 2.71 -21.18
CA LYS A 158 -18.63 3.69 -21.06
C LYS A 158 -18.98 3.94 -19.59
N PHE A 159 -19.35 5.17 -19.29
CA PHE A 159 -19.71 5.63 -17.95
C PHE A 159 -21.11 6.26 -17.95
N GLU A 160 -21.84 6.09 -16.84
CA GLU A 160 -23.12 6.78 -16.61
C GLU A 160 -22.91 8.28 -16.46
N GLU A 161 -21.84 8.68 -15.76
CA GLU A 161 -21.42 10.07 -15.56
C GLU A 161 -19.96 10.27 -15.95
N GLU A 162 -19.53 11.53 -16.06
CA GLU A 162 -18.11 11.85 -16.32
C GLU A 162 -17.24 11.40 -15.17
N ASP A 163 -16.13 10.73 -15.48
CA ASP A 163 -15.13 10.28 -14.49
C ASP A 163 -13.70 10.55 -14.95
N ASN A 164 -13.19 11.72 -14.61
CA ASN A 164 -11.82 12.12 -14.93
C ASN A 164 -10.76 11.44 -14.05
N THR A 165 -11.18 10.72 -13.00
CA THR A 165 -10.28 9.98 -12.11
C THR A 165 -10.06 8.52 -12.54
N PHE A 166 -10.82 8.04 -13.53
CA PHE A 166 -10.81 6.63 -13.90
C PHE A 166 -9.46 6.14 -14.44
N LEU A 167 -8.69 6.98 -15.12
CA LEU A 167 -7.33 6.62 -15.54
C LEU A 167 -6.41 6.34 -14.34
N GLU A 168 -6.53 7.12 -13.27
CA GLU A 168 -5.79 6.89 -12.03
C GLU A 168 -6.24 5.58 -11.37
N ILE A 169 -7.54 5.27 -11.40
CA ILE A 169 -8.09 3.99 -10.93
C ILE A 169 -7.43 2.82 -11.66
N LEU A 170 -7.25 2.92 -12.98
CA LEU A 170 -6.64 1.89 -13.83
C LEU A 170 -5.12 1.73 -13.65
N THR A 171 -4.46 2.58 -12.85
CA THR A 171 -3.07 2.38 -12.41
C THR A 171 -2.96 1.49 -11.19
N SER A 172 -4.06 1.30 -10.45
CA SER A 172 -4.05 0.54 -9.21
C SER A 172 -3.78 -0.95 -9.46
N ARG A 173 -2.92 -1.53 -8.65
CA ARG A 173 -2.55 -2.96 -8.74
C ARG A 173 -3.76 -3.90 -8.62
N ILE A 174 -4.82 -3.50 -7.91
CA ILE A 174 -6.05 -4.28 -7.80
C ILE A 174 -6.87 -4.30 -9.09
N THR A 175 -6.59 -3.41 -10.04
CA THR A 175 -7.23 -3.35 -11.36
C THR A 175 -6.40 -4.01 -12.46
N ALA A 176 -5.43 -4.83 -12.06
CA ALA A 176 -4.58 -5.57 -13.00
C ALA A 176 -5.42 -6.49 -13.89
N ILE A 177 -4.96 -6.63 -15.13
CA ILE A 177 -5.64 -7.47 -16.11
C ILE A 177 -5.20 -8.92 -15.92
N VAL A 178 -6.17 -9.79 -15.78
CA VAL A 178 -5.95 -11.21 -15.50
C VAL A 178 -6.82 -12.08 -16.40
N LYS A 179 -6.32 -13.26 -16.68
CA LYS A 179 -7.11 -14.31 -17.32
C LYS A 179 -7.45 -15.36 -16.28
N ARG A 180 -8.75 -15.65 -16.14
CA ARG A 180 -9.28 -16.67 -15.20
C ARG A 180 -9.74 -17.88 -15.99
N GLU A 181 -9.18 -19.04 -15.65
CA GLU A 181 -9.54 -20.34 -16.24
C GLU A 181 -9.62 -21.34 -15.09
N ASP A 182 -10.81 -21.89 -14.87
CA ASP A 182 -11.11 -22.75 -13.73
C ASP A 182 -10.73 -22.07 -12.40
N GLU A 183 -9.83 -22.69 -11.62
CA GLU A 183 -9.30 -22.15 -10.35
C GLU A 183 -7.98 -21.37 -10.51
N LYS A 184 -7.47 -21.20 -11.75
CA LYS A 184 -6.19 -20.56 -12.04
C LYS A 184 -6.36 -19.14 -12.52
N ILE A 185 -5.42 -18.29 -12.11
CA ILE A 185 -5.34 -16.90 -12.51
C ILE A 185 -3.98 -16.68 -13.17
N TYR A 186 -4.01 -16.19 -14.42
CA TYR A 186 -2.83 -15.89 -15.20
C TYR A 186 -2.66 -14.39 -15.36
N GLY A 187 -1.45 -13.90 -15.09
CA GLY A 187 -1.06 -12.52 -15.35
C GLY A 187 -0.24 -12.40 -16.63
N THR A 188 0.15 -11.17 -16.93
CA THR A 188 1.04 -10.81 -18.05
C THR A 188 2.40 -10.30 -17.54
N GLY A 189 2.68 -10.43 -16.25
CA GLY A 189 3.90 -9.92 -15.60
C GLY A 189 5.14 -10.77 -15.89
N LYS A 190 6.25 -10.31 -15.31
CA LYS A 190 7.60 -10.89 -15.51
C LYS A 190 7.74 -12.30 -14.93
N TYR A 191 6.95 -12.60 -13.90
CA TYR A 191 7.00 -13.87 -13.18
C TYR A 191 5.63 -14.53 -13.15
N LEU A 192 5.61 -15.85 -13.27
CA LEU A 192 4.45 -16.68 -13.04
C LEU A 192 4.51 -17.30 -11.65
N ILE A 193 3.36 -17.67 -11.11
CA ILE A 193 3.26 -18.37 -9.82
C ILE A 193 3.64 -19.83 -10.06
N LYS A 194 4.73 -20.28 -9.41
CA LYS A 194 5.17 -21.68 -9.41
C LYS A 194 4.48 -22.47 -8.31
N SER A 195 4.42 -21.91 -7.10
CA SER A 195 3.68 -22.46 -5.96
C SER A 195 3.27 -21.35 -4.99
N PHE A 196 2.16 -21.58 -4.31
CA PHE A 196 1.67 -20.70 -3.26
C PHE A 196 1.03 -21.56 -2.18
N ASP A 197 1.55 -21.49 -0.95
CA ASP A 197 1.07 -22.22 0.20
C ASP A 197 1.08 -21.37 1.48
N ASN A 198 0.88 -22.01 2.65
CA ASN A 198 0.83 -21.29 3.92
C ASN A 198 2.18 -20.70 4.37
N ASN A 199 3.30 -21.11 3.79
CA ASN A 199 4.64 -20.73 4.22
C ASN A 199 5.36 -19.83 3.22
N SER A 200 5.03 -19.95 1.92
CA SER A 200 5.74 -19.24 0.88
C SER A 200 4.94 -19.02 -0.41
N LEU A 201 5.35 -18.03 -1.17
CA LEU A 201 5.02 -17.83 -2.57
C LEU A 201 6.31 -17.95 -3.38
N VAL A 202 6.35 -18.90 -4.31
CA VAL A 202 7.46 -19.08 -5.25
C VAL A 202 7.04 -18.61 -6.62
N LEU A 203 7.79 -17.68 -7.15
CA LEU A 203 7.64 -17.12 -8.47
C LEU A 203 8.75 -17.63 -9.38
N GLU A 204 8.44 -17.94 -10.65
CA GLU A 204 9.37 -18.35 -11.69
C GLU A 204 9.30 -17.38 -12.86
N LYS A 205 10.44 -17.07 -13.45
CA LYS A 205 10.56 -16.17 -14.60
C LYS A 205 9.70 -16.63 -15.77
N PHE A 206 8.89 -15.70 -16.31
CA PHE A 206 8.09 -15.96 -17.51
C PHE A 206 8.90 -15.74 -18.78
N LYS A 207 9.19 -16.82 -19.53
CA LYS A 207 10.11 -16.83 -20.68
C LYS A 207 9.65 -15.98 -21.87
N LYS A 208 8.33 -15.74 -22.01
CA LYS A 208 7.78 -14.92 -23.10
C LYS A 208 7.68 -13.43 -22.78
N TYR A 209 8.04 -13.02 -21.56
CA TYR A 209 8.11 -11.61 -21.26
C TYR A 209 9.22 -10.97 -22.11
N GLU A 210 8.89 -9.89 -22.87
CA GLU A 210 9.78 -9.32 -23.90
C GLU A 210 11.15 -8.83 -23.38
N GLU A 211 11.26 -8.57 -22.11
CA GLU A 211 12.51 -8.13 -21.49
C GLU A 211 13.35 -9.34 -21.07
N ASN A 212 14.21 -9.81 -21.95
CA ASN A 212 15.05 -10.99 -21.75
C ASN A 212 16.11 -10.90 -20.63
N ASP A 213 16.27 -9.75 -19.99
CA ASP A 213 17.29 -9.50 -18.96
C ASP A 213 16.75 -9.64 -17.54
N VAL A 214 15.64 -10.31 -17.33
CA VAL A 214 15.06 -10.49 -16.00
C VAL A 214 15.87 -11.53 -15.22
N TYR A 215 16.35 -11.13 -14.11
CA TYR A 215 17.08 -11.89 -13.12
C TYR A 215 16.45 -11.63 -11.76
N PRO A 216 16.30 -12.55 -10.85
CA PRO A 216 16.70 -13.97 -10.86
C PRO A 216 15.69 -14.90 -11.59
N GLU A 217 16.04 -16.18 -11.75
CA GLU A 217 15.12 -17.17 -12.33
C GLU A 217 13.92 -17.46 -11.41
N ASN A 218 14.16 -17.46 -10.10
CA ASN A 218 13.11 -17.64 -9.10
C ASN A 218 13.13 -16.52 -8.05
N ILE A 219 11.93 -16.17 -7.52
CA ILE A 219 11.79 -15.32 -6.34
C ILE A 219 10.96 -16.10 -5.32
N VAL A 220 11.44 -16.16 -4.09
CA VAL A 220 10.74 -16.80 -2.97
C VAL A 220 10.36 -15.73 -1.95
N PHE A 221 9.07 -15.55 -1.75
CA PHE A 221 8.53 -14.76 -0.64
C PHE A 221 8.16 -15.69 0.50
N SER A 222 8.65 -15.37 1.69
CA SER A 222 8.21 -15.94 2.96
C SER A 222 7.85 -14.82 3.93
N TRP A 223 7.38 -15.15 5.13
CA TRP A 223 6.92 -14.14 6.08
C TRP A 223 7.26 -14.50 7.52
N GLU A 224 7.68 -13.46 8.25
CA GLU A 224 7.98 -13.52 9.67
C GLU A 224 7.57 -12.18 10.31
N ILE A 225 6.71 -12.26 11.33
CA ILE A 225 6.10 -11.07 11.93
C ILE A 225 7.08 -10.25 12.78
N GLN A 226 8.07 -10.91 13.41
CA GLN A 226 9.02 -10.24 14.29
C GLN A 226 10.22 -9.70 13.52
N ASP A 227 10.51 -8.42 13.68
CA ASP A 227 11.69 -7.77 13.06
C ASP A 227 12.99 -8.47 13.43
N SER A 228 13.13 -8.86 14.70
CA SER A 228 14.31 -9.56 15.21
C SER A 228 14.58 -10.89 14.49
N GLN A 229 13.53 -11.65 14.16
CA GLN A 229 13.69 -12.91 13.43
C GLN A 229 14.07 -12.66 11.96
N ARG A 230 13.48 -11.64 11.31
CA ARG A 230 13.88 -11.26 9.95
C ARG A 230 15.33 -10.82 9.88
N PHE A 231 15.83 -10.09 10.89
CA PHE A 231 17.26 -9.76 10.99
C PHE A 231 18.16 -10.97 11.15
N ILE A 232 17.73 -11.98 11.93
CA ILE A 232 18.47 -13.24 12.08
C ILE A 232 18.56 -13.95 10.73
N SER A 233 17.48 -14.04 9.98
CA SER A 233 17.48 -14.68 8.65
C SER A 233 18.36 -13.93 7.64
N LEU A 234 18.38 -12.59 7.69
CA LEU A 234 19.29 -11.79 6.87
C LEU A 234 20.77 -12.03 7.26
N PHE A 235 21.06 -12.08 8.56
CA PHE A 235 22.41 -12.32 9.08
C PHE A 235 22.92 -13.72 8.77
N ASN A 236 22.02 -14.71 8.76
CA ASN A 236 22.35 -16.11 8.43
C ASN A 236 22.35 -16.38 6.91
N GLU A 237 22.17 -15.35 6.08
CA GLU A 237 22.10 -15.47 4.59
C GLU A 237 20.92 -16.35 4.11
N GLU A 238 19.91 -16.58 4.97
CA GLU A 238 18.69 -17.30 4.61
C GLU A 238 17.78 -16.43 3.72
N ALA A 239 17.94 -15.12 3.79
CA ALA A 239 17.26 -14.14 2.96
C ALA A 239 18.23 -13.07 2.50
N GLN A 240 18.07 -12.59 1.27
CA GLN A 240 18.82 -11.47 0.72
C GLN A 240 18.08 -10.15 0.93
N ILE A 241 16.78 -10.19 1.14
CA ILE A 241 15.95 -8.99 1.37
C ILE A 241 14.99 -9.25 2.52
N ILE A 242 14.93 -8.30 3.45
CA ILE A 242 13.89 -8.27 4.47
C ILE A 242 13.09 -6.97 4.35
N CYS A 243 11.77 -7.08 4.39
CA CYS A 243 10.84 -5.96 4.23
C CYS A 243 10.10 -5.65 5.54
N ASP A 244 9.40 -4.51 5.56
CA ASP A 244 8.51 -4.08 6.65
C ASP A 244 9.25 -3.90 7.99
N VAL A 245 10.49 -3.47 7.93
CA VAL A 245 11.33 -3.22 9.11
C VAL A 245 10.93 -1.87 9.74
N ASP A 246 10.58 -1.89 11.02
CA ASP A 246 10.28 -0.67 11.78
C ASP A 246 11.55 0.19 11.97
N LYS A 247 11.41 1.51 11.96
CA LYS A 247 12.53 2.45 12.12
C LYS A 247 13.36 2.18 13.38
N ARG A 248 12.70 1.89 14.51
CA ARG A 248 13.41 1.61 15.77
C ARG A 248 14.12 0.26 15.73
N ALA A 249 13.53 -0.75 15.07
CA ALA A 249 14.19 -2.03 14.84
C ALA A 249 15.43 -1.87 13.96
N LEU A 250 15.35 -1.01 12.94
CA LEU A 250 16.50 -0.65 12.10
C LEU A 250 17.63 0.01 12.91
N GLU A 251 17.30 0.99 13.77
CA GLU A 251 18.25 1.65 14.65
C GLU A 251 18.90 0.65 15.63
N TYR A 252 18.13 -0.30 16.14
CA TYR A 252 18.62 -1.39 16.98
C TYR A 252 19.59 -2.28 16.20
N GLY A 253 19.23 -2.72 14.99
CA GLY A 253 20.09 -3.53 14.12
C GLY A 253 21.44 -2.86 13.86
N LYS A 254 21.45 -1.54 13.58
CA LYS A 254 22.68 -0.75 13.43
C LYS A 254 23.49 -0.68 14.72
N LYS A 255 22.84 -0.40 15.85
CA LYS A 255 23.50 -0.25 17.16
C LYS A 255 24.22 -1.52 17.60
N TYR A 256 23.66 -2.70 17.30
CA TYR A 256 24.22 -3.99 17.72
C TYR A 256 25.04 -4.67 16.61
N GLY A 257 25.32 -3.99 15.50
CA GLY A 257 26.18 -4.50 14.44
C GLY A 257 25.57 -5.64 13.61
N ILE A 258 24.25 -5.82 13.69
CA ILE A 258 23.50 -6.75 12.83
C ILE A 258 23.43 -6.17 11.41
N LEU A 259 23.26 -4.85 11.32
CA LEU A 259 23.32 -4.09 10.08
C LEU A 259 24.63 -3.33 10.02
N THR A 260 25.31 -3.43 8.89
CA THR A 260 26.55 -2.74 8.57
C THR A 260 26.31 -1.59 7.58
N GLU A 261 27.32 -0.79 7.29
CA GLU A 261 27.27 0.23 6.24
C GLU A 261 27.19 -0.38 4.82
N GLU A 262 27.43 -1.68 4.71
CA GLU A 262 27.32 -2.42 3.44
C GLU A 262 25.90 -2.81 3.10
N ASN A 263 25.00 -2.90 4.07
CA ASN A 263 23.58 -3.12 3.81
C ASN A 263 22.96 -1.92 3.09
N ILE A 264 22.12 -2.17 2.07
CA ILE A 264 21.31 -1.13 1.47
C ILE A 264 20.00 -1.04 2.25
N ILE A 265 19.69 0.16 2.71
CA ILE A 265 18.48 0.43 3.47
C ILE A 265 17.65 1.42 2.67
N LYS A 266 16.43 1.02 2.32
CA LYS A 266 15.48 1.86 1.58
C LYS A 266 14.21 2.03 2.39
N GLU A 267 13.70 3.25 2.43
CA GLU A 267 12.37 3.54 2.97
C GLU A 267 11.31 3.06 1.98
N ASP A 268 10.34 2.30 2.47
CA ASP A 268 9.24 1.81 1.64
C ASP A 268 8.36 2.99 1.16
N ARG A 269 7.79 2.88 -0.02
CA ARG A 269 6.86 3.91 -0.54
C ARG A 269 5.48 3.83 0.04
N ASP A 270 5.08 2.66 0.46
CA ASP A 270 3.74 2.45 0.96
C ASP A 270 3.58 3.15 2.29
N LEU A 271 2.83 4.24 2.25
CA LEU A 271 2.42 4.97 3.45
C LEU A 271 1.46 4.13 4.27
N LYS A 272 1.63 4.22 5.58
CA LYS A 272 0.80 3.55 6.56
C LYS A 272 0.40 4.55 7.63
N THR A 273 -0.78 4.39 8.18
CA THR A 273 -1.22 5.14 9.37
C THR A 273 -1.43 4.16 10.52
N LEU A 274 -0.70 4.32 11.61
CA LEU A 274 -1.08 3.69 12.85
C LEU A 274 -2.22 4.49 13.46
N ALA A 275 -3.32 3.83 13.75
CA ALA A 275 -4.53 4.46 14.23
C ALA A 275 -5.13 3.70 15.42
N LEU A 276 -5.84 4.44 16.27
CA LEU A 276 -6.74 3.87 17.26
C LEU A 276 -8.14 3.82 16.66
N THR A 277 -8.69 2.62 16.53
CA THR A 277 -10.04 2.36 15.99
C THR A 277 -11.03 1.97 17.05
N PHE A 278 -12.32 2.11 16.76
CA PHE A 278 -13.43 1.85 17.69
C PHE A 278 -14.27 0.68 17.17
N GLY A 279 -14.40 -0.35 17.98
CA GLY A 279 -15.17 -1.55 17.65
C GLY A 279 -16.60 -1.52 18.19
N ASN A 280 -17.33 -2.61 17.93
CA ASN A 280 -18.75 -2.74 18.27
C ASN A 280 -19.04 -3.29 19.68
N GLN A 281 -18.03 -3.77 20.41
CA GLN A 281 -18.20 -4.20 21.81
C GLN A 281 -18.68 -3.07 22.72
N ARG A 282 -18.55 -1.82 22.23
CA ARG A 282 -19.01 -0.64 22.96
C ARG A 282 -19.37 0.49 21.99
N ASN A 283 -20.50 1.11 22.24
CA ASN A 283 -20.88 2.32 21.51
C ASN A 283 -20.06 3.53 22.05
N TYR A 284 -19.07 3.97 21.27
CA TYR A 284 -18.30 5.18 21.53
C TYR A 284 -18.97 6.38 20.89
N THR A 285 -19.59 7.23 21.73
CA THR A 285 -20.14 8.50 21.24
C THR A 285 -19.03 9.43 20.73
N ARG A 286 -19.42 10.42 19.95
CA ARG A 286 -18.48 11.44 19.44
C ARG A 286 -17.72 12.15 20.58
N GLU A 287 -18.40 12.42 21.70
CA GLU A 287 -17.81 13.05 22.89
C GLU A 287 -16.75 12.13 23.52
N MET A 288 -17.02 10.82 23.61
CA MET A 288 -16.05 9.84 24.11
C MET A 288 -14.83 9.75 23.20
N LYS A 289 -15.03 9.70 21.88
CA LYS A 289 -13.95 9.67 20.89
C LYS A 289 -13.08 10.92 20.99
N LYS A 290 -13.69 12.11 21.13
CA LYS A 290 -12.97 13.38 21.32
C LYS A 290 -12.22 13.44 22.65
N ALA A 291 -12.77 12.89 23.72
CA ALA A 291 -12.09 12.80 25.00
C ALA A 291 -10.83 11.91 24.90
N ILE A 292 -10.94 10.75 24.24
CA ILE A 292 -9.79 9.87 23.97
C ILE A 292 -8.78 10.59 23.08
N GLU A 293 -9.23 11.20 21.98
CA GLU A 293 -8.36 11.93 21.04
C GLU A 293 -7.52 13.00 21.76
N SER A 294 -8.11 13.72 22.71
CA SER A 294 -7.45 14.83 23.41
C SER A 294 -6.28 14.42 24.31
N ILE A 295 -6.17 13.14 24.64
CA ILE A 295 -5.12 12.60 25.54
C ILE A 295 -4.16 11.61 24.87
N ILE A 296 -4.51 11.08 23.69
CA ILE A 296 -3.62 10.12 23.01
C ILE A 296 -2.40 10.85 22.46
N PRO A 297 -1.18 10.40 22.83
CA PRO A 297 0.04 10.92 22.23
C PRO A 297 0.06 10.56 20.74
N ARG A 298 0.32 11.54 19.88
CA ARG A 298 0.30 11.36 18.43
C ARG A 298 1.23 12.32 17.71
N GLU A 299 1.79 11.84 16.62
CA GLU A 299 2.62 12.61 15.68
C GLU A 299 1.81 13.03 14.45
N ALA A 300 0.75 12.28 14.13
CA ALA A 300 -0.08 12.55 12.96
C ALA A 300 -0.86 13.87 13.13
N THR A 301 -0.59 14.81 12.25
CA THR A 301 -1.25 16.15 12.21
C THR A 301 -2.43 16.19 11.24
N SER A 302 -2.79 15.06 10.62
CA SER A 302 -3.87 14.94 9.63
C SER A 302 -4.44 13.53 9.59
N PHE A 303 -5.61 13.36 8.98
CA PHE A 303 -6.18 12.01 8.70
C PHE A 303 -5.39 11.26 7.64
N PHE A 304 -5.01 11.96 6.58
CA PHE A 304 -4.17 11.43 5.51
C PHE A 304 -2.89 12.25 5.40
N PRO A 305 -1.74 11.65 5.12
CA PRO A 305 -0.52 12.39 4.81
C PRO A 305 -0.69 13.18 3.49
N LYS A 306 0.13 14.22 3.32
CA LYS A 306 0.05 15.11 2.14
C LYS A 306 0.22 14.39 0.80
N GLU A 307 0.99 13.31 0.79
CA GLU A 307 1.23 12.49 -0.39
C GLU A 307 -0.01 11.72 -0.87
N VAL A 308 -1.02 11.60 -0.02
CA VAL A 308 -2.31 10.98 -0.32
C VAL A 308 -3.37 12.01 -0.63
N CYS A 309 -3.33 13.15 0.08
CA CYS A 309 -4.28 14.23 -0.06
C CYS A 309 -3.54 15.56 0.07
N GLU A 310 -3.49 16.35 -1.01
CA GLU A 310 -2.78 17.63 -1.08
C GLU A 310 -3.49 18.77 -0.34
N SER A 311 -4.65 18.51 0.25
CA SER A 311 -5.47 19.51 0.90
C SER A 311 -4.74 20.23 2.05
N SER A 312 -5.00 21.53 2.16
CA SER A 312 -4.46 22.40 3.20
C SER A 312 -5.13 22.23 4.57
N PHE A 313 -6.26 21.54 4.64
CA PHE A 313 -7.06 21.33 5.89
C PHE A 313 -6.42 20.32 6.86
N SER A 314 -5.17 20.11 6.84
CA SER A 314 -4.56 18.95 7.48
C SER A 314 -4.01 19.19 8.89
N LYS A 315 -4.23 20.32 9.55
CA LYS A 315 -3.63 20.54 10.86
C LYS A 315 -4.57 20.16 12.00
N ILE A 316 -4.51 18.89 12.39
CA ILE A 316 -4.98 18.46 13.70
C ILE A 316 -4.00 19.03 14.74
N ASP A 317 -4.52 19.75 15.74
CA ASP A 317 -3.71 20.17 16.88
C ASP A 317 -3.31 18.95 17.69
N VAL A 318 -2.03 18.64 17.70
CA VAL A 318 -1.44 17.52 18.44
C VAL A 318 -1.02 17.90 19.86
N SER A 319 -1.17 19.17 20.24
CA SER A 319 -0.86 19.62 21.60
C SER A 319 -1.91 19.08 22.60
N ILE A 320 -1.42 18.54 23.72
CA ILE A 320 -2.30 18.08 24.81
C ILE A 320 -2.48 19.24 25.80
N ASP A 321 -3.70 19.75 25.83
CA ASP A 321 -4.14 20.70 26.88
C ASP A 321 -4.76 19.88 28.02
N GLU A 322 -4.01 19.67 29.11
CA GLU A 322 -4.39 18.84 30.22
C GLU A 322 -5.73 19.28 30.86
N LYS A 323 -5.96 20.60 30.97
CA LYS A 323 -7.19 21.12 31.58
C LYS A 323 -8.40 20.84 30.68
N LYS A 324 -8.30 21.14 29.40
CA LYS A 324 -9.34 20.87 28.41
C LYS A 324 -9.62 19.38 28.29
N SER A 325 -8.58 18.56 28.29
CA SER A 325 -8.71 17.11 28.22
C SER A 325 -9.42 16.53 29.43
N THR A 326 -9.10 17.00 30.63
CA THR A 326 -9.79 16.59 31.86
C THR A 326 -11.28 16.96 31.82
N GLU A 327 -11.62 18.17 31.37
CA GLU A 327 -13.02 18.58 31.20
C GLU A 327 -13.77 17.71 30.16
N LEU A 328 -13.12 17.35 29.06
CA LEU A 328 -13.71 16.48 28.05
C LEU A 328 -13.97 15.07 28.58
N ILE A 329 -13.03 14.51 29.33
CA ILE A 329 -13.19 13.18 29.95
C ILE A 329 -14.35 13.17 30.96
N GLU A 330 -14.43 14.17 31.79
CA GLU A 330 -15.52 14.28 32.78
C GLU A 330 -16.91 14.41 32.12
N LYS A 331 -17.01 15.20 31.04
CA LYS A 331 -18.27 15.42 30.32
C LYS A 331 -18.68 14.22 29.47
N SER A 332 -17.73 13.41 28.97
CA SER A 332 -17.99 12.33 28.02
C SER A 332 -18.58 11.06 28.63
N ASN A 333 -18.64 10.93 29.96
CA ASN A 333 -18.98 9.68 30.66
C ASN A 333 -18.09 8.49 30.23
N LEU A 334 -16.86 8.74 29.85
CA LEU A 334 -15.93 7.71 29.46
C LEU A 334 -15.65 6.77 30.63
N ARG A 335 -15.79 5.45 30.43
CA ARG A 335 -15.48 4.48 31.48
C ARG A 335 -14.01 4.53 31.83
N LYS A 336 -13.73 4.29 33.13
CA LYS A 336 -12.36 4.27 33.67
C LYS A 336 -11.60 2.97 33.32
N HIS A 337 -12.21 2.05 32.64
CA HIS A 337 -11.58 0.79 32.18
C HIS A 337 -11.90 0.54 30.72
N ILE A 338 -10.86 0.35 29.91
CA ILE A 338 -10.93 0.18 28.46
C ILE A 338 -10.05 -1.01 28.05
N LYS A 339 -10.54 -1.83 27.13
CA LYS A 339 -9.80 -2.94 26.53
C LYS A 339 -9.20 -2.50 25.22
N LEU A 340 -7.87 -2.60 25.10
CA LEU A 340 -7.10 -2.28 23.91
C LEU A 340 -6.61 -3.55 23.23
N THR A 341 -7.21 -3.88 22.11
CA THR A 341 -6.82 -5.00 21.25
C THR A 341 -5.62 -4.61 20.39
N ILE A 342 -4.60 -5.45 20.38
CA ILE A 342 -3.39 -5.23 19.57
C ILE A 342 -2.96 -6.50 18.85
N LEU A 343 -2.30 -6.32 17.71
CA LEU A 343 -1.49 -7.36 17.11
C LEU A 343 -0.22 -7.56 17.95
N ASN A 344 0.14 -8.82 18.24
CA ASN A 344 1.33 -9.15 19.04
C ASN A 344 2.62 -8.92 18.23
N THR A 345 2.98 -7.66 18.05
CA THR A 345 4.23 -7.19 17.42
C THR A 345 4.94 -6.24 18.37
N GLU A 346 6.26 -6.10 18.19
CA GLU A 346 7.08 -5.18 18.98
C GLU A 346 6.56 -3.74 18.88
N LYS A 347 6.16 -3.30 17.68
CA LYS A 347 5.61 -1.95 17.44
C LYS A 347 4.29 -1.72 18.16
N HIS A 348 3.31 -2.60 17.97
CA HIS A 348 2.00 -2.45 18.60
C HIS A 348 2.08 -2.53 20.13
N SER A 349 2.92 -3.42 20.67
CA SER A 349 3.11 -3.56 22.11
C SER A 349 3.68 -2.28 22.73
N ARG A 350 4.66 -1.68 22.07
CA ARG A 350 5.27 -0.42 22.51
C ARG A 350 4.26 0.74 22.52
N GLU A 351 3.56 0.94 21.42
CA GLU A 351 2.57 2.02 21.30
C GLU A 351 1.40 1.82 22.29
N ALA A 352 0.98 0.58 22.52
CA ALA A 352 -0.05 0.26 23.49
C ALA A 352 0.37 0.60 24.94
N GLU A 353 1.61 0.33 25.31
CA GLU A 353 2.13 0.70 26.66
C GLU A 353 2.25 2.23 26.81
N GLU A 354 2.63 2.96 25.77
CA GLU A 354 2.64 4.44 25.79
C GLU A 354 1.21 5.00 25.99
N ILE A 355 0.23 4.49 25.23
CA ILE A 355 -1.19 4.85 25.39
C ILE A 355 -1.69 4.54 26.79
N LYS A 356 -1.43 3.34 27.29
CA LYS A 356 -1.82 2.91 28.63
C LYS A 356 -1.25 3.82 29.70
N LYS A 357 0.03 4.20 29.60
CA LYS A 357 0.69 5.12 30.54
C LYS A 357 0.02 6.49 30.57
N VAL A 358 -0.30 7.05 29.40
CA VAL A 358 -0.96 8.36 29.32
C VAL A 358 -2.40 8.27 29.81
N MET A 359 -3.19 7.28 29.38
CA MET A 359 -4.58 7.12 29.84
C MET A 359 -4.67 6.93 31.34
N LYS A 360 -3.71 6.24 31.96
CA LYS A 360 -3.62 6.06 33.41
C LYS A 360 -3.44 7.39 34.17
N SER A 361 -2.70 8.37 33.63
CA SER A 361 -2.54 9.68 34.23
C SER A 361 -3.87 10.48 34.34
N TYR A 362 -4.84 10.13 33.48
CA TYR A 362 -6.21 10.65 33.49
C TYR A 362 -7.21 9.73 34.22
N GLY A 363 -6.71 8.76 35.00
CA GLY A 363 -7.53 7.82 35.77
C GLY A 363 -8.28 6.78 34.94
N ILE A 364 -7.82 6.49 33.70
CA ILE A 364 -8.38 5.48 32.83
C ILE A 364 -7.42 4.29 32.80
N GLU A 365 -7.90 3.13 33.25
CA GLU A 365 -7.15 1.88 33.18
C GLU A 365 -7.30 1.23 31.80
N VAL A 366 -6.19 0.82 31.20
CA VAL A 366 -6.16 0.13 29.92
C VAL A 366 -5.68 -1.31 30.11
N GLU A 367 -6.51 -2.26 29.74
CA GLU A 367 -6.18 -3.67 29.62
C GLU A 367 -5.72 -3.95 28.19
N ILE A 368 -4.42 -4.27 28.00
CA ILE A 368 -3.87 -4.59 26.69
C ILE A 368 -4.13 -6.08 26.39
N LEU A 369 -4.75 -6.34 25.23
CA LEU A 369 -5.11 -7.67 24.75
C LEU A 369 -4.32 -8.01 23.48
N PRO A 370 -3.15 -8.67 23.60
CA PRO A 370 -2.36 -9.08 22.45
C PRO A 370 -2.96 -10.30 21.78
N HIS A 371 -3.03 -10.30 20.45
CA HIS A 371 -3.52 -11.40 19.62
C HIS A 371 -2.49 -11.78 18.56
N ASN A 372 -2.49 -13.06 18.16
CA ASN A 372 -1.79 -13.50 16.97
C ASN A 372 -2.51 -12.94 15.71
N VAL A 373 -1.89 -13.10 14.55
CA VAL A 373 -2.39 -12.52 13.28
C VAL A 373 -3.80 -12.97 12.97
N GLU A 374 -4.09 -14.26 13.08
CA GLU A 374 -5.39 -14.84 12.72
C GLU A 374 -6.51 -14.32 13.63
N SER A 375 -6.34 -14.45 14.95
CA SER A 375 -7.31 -13.96 15.93
C SER A 375 -7.47 -12.44 15.88
N TYR A 376 -6.39 -11.71 15.61
CA TYR A 376 -6.43 -10.26 15.47
C TYR A 376 -7.24 -9.85 14.23
N ASN A 377 -6.93 -10.43 13.06
CA ASN A 377 -7.61 -10.10 11.81
C ASN A 377 -9.11 -10.41 11.92
N GLN A 378 -9.47 -11.58 12.47
CA GLN A 378 -10.87 -11.92 12.70
C GLN A 378 -11.59 -10.87 13.56
N LYS A 379 -10.98 -10.45 14.69
CA LYS A 379 -11.57 -9.43 15.57
C LYS A 379 -11.76 -8.08 14.88
N ILE A 380 -10.79 -7.66 14.07
CA ILE A 380 -10.87 -6.41 13.32
C ILE A 380 -11.98 -6.49 12.25
N GLU A 381 -12.05 -7.57 11.50
CA GLU A 381 -13.08 -7.78 10.46
C GLU A 381 -14.50 -7.85 11.04
N GLU A 382 -14.68 -8.48 12.19
CA GLU A 382 -15.96 -8.59 12.88
C GLU A 382 -16.30 -7.35 13.72
N GLY A 383 -15.35 -6.41 13.89
CA GLY A 383 -15.50 -5.29 14.83
C GLY A 383 -15.53 -5.72 16.31
N ASP A 384 -15.19 -6.99 16.63
CA ASP A 384 -15.33 -7.58 17.97
C ASP A 384 -14.23 -7.12 18.94
N TYR A 385 -14.18 -5.81 19.22
CA TYR A 385 -13.27 -5.18 20.17
C TYR A 385 -13.87 -3.89 20.75
N GLU A 386 -13.32 -3.35 21.86
CA GLU A 386 -13.66 -2.02 22.34
C GLU A 386 -12.91 -0.95 21.56
N ILE A 387 -11.58 -0.92 21.70
CA ILE A 387 -10.67 -0.12 20.87
C ILE A 387 -9.52 -1.01 20.39
N ALA A 388 -8.94 -0.69 19.26
CA ALA A 388 -7.80 -1.43 18.73
C ALA A 388 -6.73 -0.51 18.14
N LEU A 389 -5.47 -0.90 18.27
CA LEU A 389 -4.39 -0.33 17.44
C LEU A 389 -4.41 -1.05 16.09
N PHE A 390 -4.62 -0.30 15.03
CA PHE A 390 -4.71 -0.83 13.68
C PHE A 390 -3.80 -0.05 12.72
N THR A 391 -3.09 -0.78 11.88
CA THR A 391 -2.26 -0.18 10.83
C THR A 391 -3.05 -0.12 9.53
N ILE A 392 -3.43 1.07 9.12
CA ILE A 392 -4.18 1.35 7.89
C ILE A 392 -3.16 1.53 6.76
N PRO A 393 -3.11 0.62 5.78
CA PRO A 393 -2.29 0.83 4.59
C PRO A 393 -2.96 1.86 3.69
N LEU A 394 -2.22 2.87 3.26
CA LEU A 394 -2.69 3.93 2.38
C LEU A 394 -2.31 3.66 0.93
N ALA A 395 -3.21 3.97 0.01
CA ALA A 395 -2.96 3.84 -1.42
C ALA A 395 -2.44 5.15 -2.01
N LYS A 396 -1.51 5.07 -2.95
CA LYS A 396 -0.99 6.21 -3.70
C LYS A 396 -1.99 6.78 -4.73
N GLY A 397 -3.11 6.12 -4.97
CA GLY A 397 -4.17 6.53 -5.90
C GLY A 397 -5.09 7.65 -5.39
N GLY A 398 -4.65 8.43 -4.38
CA GLY A 398 -5.40 9.57 -3.90
C GLY A 398 -6.52 9.23 -2.90
N ILE A 399 -7.30 10.26 -2.58
CA ILE A 399 -8.30 10.21 -1.51
C ILE A 399 -9.42 9.20 -1.78
N LEU A 400 -9.83 9.01 -3.04
CA LEU A 400 -10.94 8.11 -3.40
C LEU A 400 -10.67 6.66 -3.00
N PHE A 401 -9.47 6.14 -3.31
CA PHE A 401 -9.08 4.79 -2.94
C PHE A 401 -9.05 4.59 -1.43
N ASN A 402 -8.54 5.60 -0.72
CA ASN A 402 -8.41 5.52 0.73
C ASN A 402 -9.76 5.61 1.41
N ILE A 403 -10.67 6.44 0.90
CA ILE A 403 -12.05 6.52 1.40
C ILE A 403 -12.79 5.20 1.15
N ALA A 404 -12.75 4.66 -0.06
CA ALA A 404 -13.38 3.39 -0.37
C ALA A 404 -12.88 2.28 0.57
N LYS A 405 -11.57 2.20 0.78
CA LYS A 405 -10.97 1.20 1.66
C LYS A 405 -11.37 1.34 3.12
N ILE A 406 -11.54 2.56 3.62
CA ILE A 406 -11.80 2.82 5.05
C ILE A 406 -13.30 2.77 5.35
N PHE A 407 -14.15 3.25 4.42
CA PHE A 407 -15.56 3.48 4.71
C PHE A 407 -16.53 2.55 3.98
N MET A 408 -16.08 1.85 2.92
CA MET A 408 -16.98 1.03 2.09
C MET A 408 -16.85 -0.47 2.37
N SER A 409 -15.82 -0.90 3.07
CA SER A 409 -15.69 -2.29 3.52
C SER A 409 -16.62 -2.65 4.68
N ASP A 410 -17.22 -1.63 5.34
CA ASP A 410 -18.01 -1.77 6.56
C ASP A 410 -19.40 -1.15 6.39
N LEU A 411 -20.46 -1.94 6.57
CA LEU A 411 -21.85 -1.47 6.50
C LEU A 411 -22.17 -0.37 7.53
N GLU A 412 -21.44 -0.32 8.64
CA GLU A 412 -21.62 0.71 9.68
C GLU A 412 -21.17 2.12 9.21
N ASN A 413 -20.37 2.21 8.17
CA ASN A 413 -19.89 3.47 7.61
C ASN A 413 -20.74 4.00 6.43
N ILE A 414 -21.85 3.36 6.10
CA ILE A 414 -22.71 3.72 4.96
C ILE A 414 -23.25 5.16 5.07
N GLU A 415 -23.59 5.60 6.28
CA GLU A 415 -24.09 6.98 6.51
C GLU A 415 -23.00 8.03 6.21
N ILE A 416 -21.77 7.77 6.62
CA ILE A 416 -20.62 8.65 6.35
C ILE A 416 -20.36 8.67 4.85
N TYR A 417 -20.35 7.52 4.19
CA TYR A 417 -20.18 7.46 2.74
C TYR A 417 -21.27 8.22 2.00
N ASN A 418 -22.53 8.06 2.37
CA ASN A 418 -23.65 8.79 1.78
C ASN A 418 -23.51 10.32 1.96
N SER A 419 -22.97 10.75 3.11
CA SER A 419 -22.67 12.17 3.36
C SER A 419 -21.51 12.69 2.51
N LEU A 420 -20.55 11.82 2.16
CA LEU A 420 -19.41 12.12 1.28
C LEU A 420 -19.78 12.07 -0.21
N SER A 421 -20.78 11.29 -0.58
CA SER A 421 -21.12 11.00 -1.98
C SER A 421 -21.23 12.24 -2.90
N PRO A 422 -21.89 13.36 -2.49
CA PRO A 422 -21.95 14.56 -3.34
C PRO A 422 -20.59 15.18 -3.64
N PHE A 423 -19.65 15.11 -2.66
CA PHE A 423 -18.29 15.64 -2.81
C PHE A 423 -17.42 14.70 -3.63
N LEU A 424 -17.59 13.38 -3.46
CA LEU A 424 -16.89 12.38 -4.26
C LEU A 424 -17.29 12.49 -5.74
N LYS A 425 -18.59 12.69 -6.03
CA LYS A 425 -19.07 12.94 -7.38
C LYS A 425 -18.40 14.18 -7.97
N LYS A 426 -18.42 15.30 -7.24
CA LYS A 426 -17.80 16.54 -7.68
C LYS A 426 -16.28 16.41 -7.90
N LEU A 427 -15.59 15.62 -7.08
CA LEU A 427 -14.17 15.33 -7.24
C LEU A 427 -13.89 14.54 -8.53
N LYS A 428 -14.76 13.61 -8.91
CA LYS A 428 -14.65 12.87 -10.17
C LYS A 428 -14.81 13.75 -11.41
N GLU A 429 -15.68 14.76 -11.34
CA GLU A 429 -15.93 15.70 -12.42
C GLU A 429 -14.85 16.78 -12.56
N GLU A 430 -14.12 17.06 -11.49
CA GLU A 430 -13.18 18.20 -11.41
C GLU A 430 -11.77 17.81 -11.83
N CYS A 431 -11.23 18.50 -12.84
CA CYS A 431 -9.88 18.31 -13.36
C CYS A 431 -8.89 19.35 -12.84
N GLU A 432 -9.37 20.52 -12.40
CA GLU A 432 -8.52 21.61 -11.95
C GLU A 432 -8.04 21.39 -10.52
N ARG A 433 -6.72 21.50 -10.29
CA ARG A 433 -6.08 21.22 -9.01
C ARG A 433 -6.66 22.01 -7.84
N GLU A 434 -6.85 23.33 -8.01
CA GLU A 434 -7.37 24.21 -6.95
C GLU A 434 -8.79 23.82 -6.50
N ASN A 435 -9.64 23.44 -7.43
CA ASN A 435 -11.00 23.02 -7.13
C ASN A 435 -11.02 21.64 -6.45
N ARG A 436 -10.13 20.75 -6.87
CA ARG A 436 -9.96 19.42 -6.22
C ARG A 436 -9.53 19.59 -4.77
N GLU A 437 -8.54 20.44 -4.46
CA GLU A 437 -8.11 20.72 -3.09
C GLU A 437 -9.26 21.21 -2.19
N ILE A 438 -10.11 22.11 -2.69
CA ILE A 438 -11.28 22.61 -1.95
C ILE A 438 -12.29 21.49 -1.67
N ILE A 439 -12.47 20.57 -2.61
CA ILE A 439 -13.36 19.42 -2.46
C ILE A 439 -12.79 18.44 -1.44
N GLU A 440 -11.50 18.15 -1.53
CA GLU A 440 -10.78 17.29 -0.60
C GLU A 440 -10.82 17.84 0.81
N ASP A 441 -10.66 19.14 1.02
CA ASP A 441 -10.80 19.81 2.30
C ASP A 441 -12.18 19.55 2.94
N LYS A 442 -13.25 19.67 2.16
CA LYS A 442 -14.61 19.42 2.63
C LYS A 442 -14.81 17.93 3.01
N ILE A 443 -14.26 17.03 2.22
CA ILE A 443 -14.27 15.61 2.51
C ILE A 443 -13.56 15.34 3.83
N LEU A 444 -12.38 15.90 4.04
CA LEU A 444 -11.61 15.75 5.29
C LEU A 444 -12.34 16.34 6.50
N GLN A 445 -13.02 17.48 6.35
CA GLN A 445 -13.84 18.07 7.41
C GLN A 445 -14.97 17.13 7.84
N LEU A 446 -15.64 16.47 6.90
CA LEU A 446 -16.68 15.50 7.19
C LEU A 446 -16.11 14.27 7.91
N ILE A 447 -15.03 13.69 7.39
CA ILE A 447 -14.34 12.55 8.01
C ILE A 447 -13.92 12.89 9.44
N TYR A 448 -13.31 14.05 9.65
CA TYR A 448 -12.90 14.53 10.97
C TYR A 448 -14.10 14.72 11.90
N SER A 449 -15.26 15.14 11.36
CA SER A 449 -16.46 15.31 12.16
C SER A 449 -16.98 14.01 12.75
N GLU A 450 -16.87 12.91 12.03
CA GLU A 450 -17.36 11.58 12.42
C GLU A 450 -16.31 10.77 13.23
N MET A 451 -15.03 11.10 13.05
CA MET A 451 -13.90 10.47 13.76
C MET A 451 -13.97 8.93 13.76
N PRO A 452 -13.87 8.30 12.58
CA PRO A 452 -13.91 6.84 12.47
C PRO A 452 -12.73 6.18 13.17
N TYR A 453 -11.60 6.87 13.20
CA TYR A 453 -10.39 6.49 13.93
C TYR A 453 -9.59 7.72 14.37
N ILE A 454 -8.66 7.54 15.30
CA ILE A 454 -7.72 8.56 15.73
C ILE A 454 -6.35 8.21 15.13
N PRO A 455 -5.83 9.00 14.18
CA PRO A 455 -4.49 8.75 13.62
C PRO A 455 -3.43 9.05 14.70
N ILE A 456 -2.49 8.12 14.89
CA ILE A 456 -1.39 8.24 15.83
C ILE A 456 -0.13 8.72 15.12
N SER A 457 0.27 8.01 14.07
CA SER A 457 1.44 8.36 13.26
C SER A 457 1.26 7.93 11.81
N HIS A 458 1.81 8.72 10.90
CA HIS A 458 2.02 8.32 9.51
C HIS A 458 3.47 7.88 9.35
N PHE A 459 3.69 6.75 8.73
CA PHE A 459 5.02 6.18 8.63
C PHE A 459 5.18 5.34 7.38
N ARG A 460 6.44 5.08 7.06
CA ARG A 460 6.87 4.04 6.13
C ARG A 460 7.74 3.06 6.89
N ASP A 461 7.69 1.82 6.51
CA ASP A 461 8.65 0.83 6.97
C ASP A 461 9.88 0.88 6.06
N TYR A 462 10.86 0.06 6.36
CA TYR A 462 12.12 -0.02 5.62
C TYR A 462 12.28 -1.41 5.04
N THR A 463 12.95 -1.43 3.89
CA THR A 463 13.46 -2.65 3.30
C THR A 463 14.97 -2.65 3.44
N VAL A 464 15.53 -3.76 3.89
CA VAL A 464 16.96 -3.97 4.05
C VAL A 464 17.42 -5.04 3.08
N VAL A 465 18.48 -4.74 2.34
CA VAL A 465 19.09 -5.62 1.34
C VAL A 465 20.46 -6.08 1.85
N SER A 466 20.77 -7.34 1.65
CA SER A 466 22.07 -7.91 2.03
C SER A 466 23.21 -7.26 1.27
N PRO A 467 24.44 -7.25 1.84
CA PRO A 467 25.62 -6.74 1.17
C PRO A 467 25.89 -7.42 -0.19
N ASP A 468 25.59 -8.71 -0.31
CA ASP A 468 25.84 -9.50 -1.53
C ASP A 468 25.11 -8.98 -2.76
N LEU A 469 23.98 -8.30 -2.57
CA LEU A 469 23.25 -7.64 -3.66
C LEU A 469 23.75 -6.21 -3.91
N ARG A 470 24.70 -5.68 -3.13
CA ARG A 470 25.12 -4.28 -3.20
C ARG A 470 25.73 -3.89 -4.54
N GLU A 471 26.66 -4.69 -5.07
CA GLU A 471 27.31 -4.40 -6.35
C GLU A 471 26.30 -4.43 -7.52
N ILE A 472 25.42 -5.42 -7.49
CA ILE A 472 24.30 -5.53 -8.42
C ILE A 472 23.42 -4.28 -8.32
N PHE A 473 23.17 -3.79 -7.11
CA PHE A 473 22.33 -2.62 -6.84
C PHE A 473 22.98 -1.31 -7.32
N TYR A 474 24.27 -1.09 -7.08
CA TYR A 474 25.00 0.11 -7.53
C TYR A 474 25.18 0.17 -9.04
N GLU A 475 25.37 -0.96 -9.74
CA GLU A 475 25.38 -0.97 -11.20
C GLU A 475 24.05 -0.52 -11.80
N TRP A 476 22.99 -0.61 -11.03
CA TRP A 476 21.64 -0.21 -11.43
C TRP A 476 21.34 1.26 -11.14
N GLU A 477 21.91 1.82 -10.05
CA GLU A 477 21.75 3.25 -9.74
C GLU A 477 22.59 4.15 -10.66
N LYS A 478 23.64 3.62 -11.29
CA LYS A 478 24.51 4.36 -12.22
C LYS A 478 23.99 4.40 -13.66
N LYS A 479 22.95 3.69 -13.97
CA LYS A 479 22.33 3.59 -15.32
C LYS A 479 20.92 4.14 -15.34
#